data_3c6d0e5b6727137ef8b1fec65a311fcc
#
_entry.id   3c6d0e5b6727137ef8b1fec65a311fcc
#
_cell.length_a   1.000
_cell.length_b   1.000
_cell.length_c   1.000
_cell.angle_alpha   90.00
_cell.angle_beta   90.00
_cell.angle_gamma   90.00
#
_symmetry.space_group_name_H-M   'P 1'
#
loop_
_entity.id
_entity.type
_entity.pdbx_description
1 polymer ?
#
loop_
_entity_poly.entity_id
_entity_poly.type
_entity_poly.pdbx_seq_one_letter_code
_entity_poly.pdbx_strand_id
1 'polypeptide(L)'
;MANLYYVIGASGSGKDSLMNYARMHLPENAKAVFTHRFITRPADAGGENHVSLTEKEFNLRDKAGCFAMSWYSHNTYYGISIEINQWLQFGLDVVVNGSRAYLDEAAKKYPQLQPVLIIVNSDILRKRLESRGRETPEQIESRLEQAYFLEQTVSHPGLIAIENNSIVANAGKQIIQLICHQKNTQCA
;
A
#
# COMPACT_ATOMS: atom_id res chain seq x y z
N MET A 1 4.63 -17.84 11.02
CA MET A 1 3.29 -17.27 10.73
C MET A 1 3.36 -16.46 9.44
N ALA A 2 2.26 -16.29 8.73
CA ALA A 2 2.19 -15.41 7.57
C ALA A 2 2.15 -13.94 8.01
N ASN A 3 2.75 -13.04 7.24
CA ASN A 3 2.80 -11.62 7.51
C ASN A 3 1.79 -10.86 6.66
N LEU A 4 1.28 -9.76 7.20
CA LEU A 4 0.47 -8.78 6.47
C LEU A 4 1.31 -7.51 6.29
N TYR A 5 1.89 -7.33 5.09
CA TYR A 5 2.63 -6.11 4.75
C TYR A 5 1.66 -5.01 4.32
N TYR A 6 1.62 -3.95 5.09
CA TYR A 6 0.72 -2.82 4.87
C TYR A 6 1.49 -1.62 4.33
N VAL A 7 1.53 -1.49 2.99
CA VAL A 7 2.34 -0.49 2.30
C VAL A 7 1.64 0.85 2.30
N ILE A 8 2.26 1.84 2.89
CA ILE A 8 1.78 3.23 2.98
C ILE A 8 2.81 4.21 2.43
N GLY A 9 2.42 5.43 2.20
CA GLY A 9 3.29 6.52 1.71
C GLY A 9 2.48 7.60 1.03
N ALA A 10 3.10 8.75 0.83
CA ALA A 10 2.46 9.91 0.21
C ALA A 10 1.97 9.63 -1.22
N SER A 11 1.02 10.44 -1.67
CA SER A 11 0.65 10.47 -3.09
C SER A 11 1.87 10.91 -3.91
N GLY A 12 2.21 10.14 -4.95
CA GLY A 12 3.43 10.42 -5.73
C GLY A 12 4.69 9.70 -5.24
N SER A 13 4.68 9.07 -4.06
CA SER A 13 5.85 8.31 -3.56
C SER A 13 6.23 7.10 -4.42
N GLY A 14 5.37 6.67 -5.34
CA GLY A 14 5.64 5.55 -6.24
C GLY A 14 5.22 4.18 -5.70
N LYS A 15 4.41 4.11 -4.64
CA LYS A 15 3.92 2.84 -4.06
C LYS A 15 3.43 1.85 -5.10
N ASP A 16 2.55 2.28 -6.00
CA ASP A 16 1.93 1.39 -6.99
C ASP A 16 2.97 0.83 -7.96
N SER A 17 3.93 1.65 -8.38
CA SER A 17 5.04 1.21 -9.24
C SER A 17 5.94 0.20 -8.53
N LEU A 18 6.23 0.43 -7.25
CA LEU A 18 7.05 -0.48 -6.43
C LEU A 18 6.34 -1.81 -6.18
N MET A 19 5.05 -1.77 -5.86
CA MET A 19 4.24 -2.98 -5.66
C MET A 19 4.10 -3.77 -6.95
N ASN A 20 3.90 -3.10 -8.09
CA ASN A 20 3.89 -3.75 -9.40
C ASN A 20 5.24 -4.38 -9.73
N TYR A 21 6.35 -3.66 -9.50
CA TYR A 21 7.69 -4.21 -9.70
C TYR A 21 7.90 -5.45 -8.84
N ALA A 22 7.57 -5.38 -7.55
CA ALA A 22 7.72 -6.51 -6.64
C ALA A 22 6.85 -7.70 -7.07
N ARG A 23 5.60 -7.46 -7.46
CA ARG A 23 4.69 -8.50 -7.97
C ARG A 23 5.24 -9.22 -9.20
N MET A 24 5.84 -8.47 -10.15
CA MET A 24 6.38 -9.03 -11.40
C MET A 24 7.69 -9.78 -11.24
N HIS A 25 8.47 -9.45 -10.18
CA HIS A 25 9.81 -10.01 -9.97
C HIS A 25 9.90 -10.87 -8.71
N LEU A 26 8.77 -11.17 -8.07
CA LEU A 26 8.74 -12.08 -6.93
C LEU A 26 9.15 -13.48 -7.39
N PRO A 27 10.05 -14.19 -6.68
CA PRO A 27 10.40 -15.56 -7.04
C PRO A 27 9.18 -16.50 -7.05
N GLU A 28 9.14 -17.44 -7.96
CA GLU A 28 8.01 -18.40 -8.11
C GLU A 28 7.70 -19.19 -6.83
N ASN A 29 8.71 -19.46 -6.03
CA ASN A 29 8.57 -20.16 -4.74
C ASN A 29 8.19 -19.24 -3.57
N ALA A 30 8.06 -17.93 -3.79
CA ALA A 30 7.63 -17.01 -2.76
C ALA A 30 6.16 -17.24 -2.42
N LYS A 31 5.88 -17.48 -1.14
CA LYS A 31 4.51 -17.66 -0.64
C LYS A 31 3.92 -16.31 -0.27
N ALA A 32 3.70 -15.44 -1.27
CA ALA A 32 3.12 -14.12 -1.04
C ALA A 32 2.15 -13.72 -2.17
N VAL A 33 1.13 -12.95 -1.80
CA VAL A 33 0.12 -12.43 -2.70
C VAL A 33 -0.04 -10.93 -2.52
N PHE A 34 -0.28 -10.23 -3.63
CA PHE A 34 -0.59 -8.79 -3.62
C PHE A 34 -2.08 -8.60 -3.84
N THR A 35 -2.73 -7.91 -2.90
CA THR A 35 -4.16 -7.63 -3.01
C THR A 35 -4.43 -6.58 -4.09
N HIS A 36 -5.66 -6.61 -4.64
CA HIS A 36 -6.25 -5.48 -5.33
C HIS A 36 -7.16 -4.73 -4.36
N ARG A 37 -7.19 -3.41 -4.46
CA ARG A 37 -8.19 -2.62 -3.75
C ARG A 37 -9.50 -2.61 -4.55
N PHE A 38 -10.62 -2.63 -3.86
CA PHE A 38 -11.92 -2.28 -4.40
C PHE A 38 -12.12 -0.77 -4.17
N ILE A 39 -12.37 -0.01 -5.23
CA ILE A 39 -12.40 1.45 -5.16
C ILE A 39 -13.62 1.98 -5.91
N THR A 40 -14.32 2.97 -5.32
CA THR A 40 -15.41 3.67 -6.00
C THR A 40 -14.89 4.78 -6.94
N ARG A 41 -14.04 4.37 -7.86
CA ARG A 41 -13.39 5.19 -8.87
C ARG A 41 -13.34 4.42 -10.19
N PRO A 42 -13.51 5.07 -11.35
CA PRO A 42 -13.41 4.41 -12.65
C PRO A 42 -12.08 3.66 -12.82
N ALA A 43 -12.13 2.49 -13.44
CA ALA A 43 -10.96 1.62 -13.61
C ALA A 43 -9.86 2.27 -14.47
N ASP A 44 -10.25 3.11 -15.42
CA ASP A 44 -9.38 3.85 -16.35
C ASP A 44 -8.85 5.18 -15.77
N ALA A 45 -9.19 5.54 -14.53
CA ALA A 45 -8.71 6.77 -13.90
C ALA A 45 -7.19 6.78 -13.66
N GLY A 46 -6.49 5.72 -14.02
CA GLY A 46 -5.04 5.57 -13.89
C GLY A 46 -4.57 5.34 -12.44
N GLY A 47 -3.28 5.11 -12.29
CA GLY A 47 -2.66 4.82 -11.01
C GLY A 47 -2.50 3.32 -10.78
N GLU A 48 -3.22 2.76 -9.83
CA GLU A 48 -3.11 1.34 -9.50
C GLU A 48 -4.11 0.47 -10.28
N ASN A 49 -3.78 -0.79 -10.43
CA ASN A 49 -4.72 -1.82 -10.87
C ASN A 49 -5.67 -2.13 -9.71
N HIS A 50 -6.93 -1.69 -9.82
CA HIS A 50 -7.96 -1.87 -8.80
C HIS A 50 -9.26 -2.41 -9.41
N VAL A 51 -10.12 -2.94 -8.56
CA VAL A 51 -11.48 -3.34 -8.93
C VAL A 51 -12.41 -2.14 -8.72
N SER A 52 -12.95 -1.61 -9.81
CA SER A 52 -13.88 -0.49 -9.76
C SER A 52 -15.25 -0.95 -9.29
N LEU A 53 -15.85 -0.24 -8.34
CA LEU A 53 -17.20 -0.45 -7.87
C LEU A 53 -18.01 0.84 -7.93
N THR A 54 -19.34 0.73 -8.07
CA THR A 54 -20.23 1.82 -7.73
C THR A 54 -20.32 1.98 -6.20
N GLU A 55 -20.65 3.17 -5.71
CA GLU A 55 -20.86 3.37 -4.27
C GLU A 55 -21.96 2.46 -3.72
N LYS A 56 -23.01 2.25 -4.49
CA LYS A 56 -24.12 1.35 -4.11
C LYS A 56 -23.62 -0.07 -3.89
N GLU A 57 -22.81 -0.59 -4.81
CA GLU A 57 -22.25 -1.93 -4.70
C GLU A 57 -21.22 -2.04 -3.59
N PHE A 58 -20.37 -1.01 -3.42
CA PHE A 58 -19.41 -0.96 -2.32
C PHE A 58 -20.12 -1.07 -0.97
N ASN A 59 -21.14 -0.24 -0.75
CA ASN A 59 -21.91 -0.23 0.49
C ASN A 59 -22.63 -1.55 0.76
N LEU A 60 -23.12 -2.21 -0.29
CA LEU A 60 -23.72 -3.54 -0.17
C LEU A 60 -22.70 -4.58 0.31
N ARG A 61 -21.52 -4.61 -0.33
CA ARG A 61 -20.44 -5.54 0.03
C ARG A 61 -19.88 -5.27 1.42
N ASP A 62 -19.74 -4.00 1.80
CA ASP A 62 -19.25 -3.61 3.12
C ASP A 62 -20.21 -4.08 4.23
N LYS A 63 -21.51 -3.81 4.07
CA LYS A 63 -22.56 -4.31 4.98
C LYS A 63 -22.64 -5.84 5.05
N ALA A 64 -22.34 -6.52 3.97
CA ALA A 64 -22.29 -7.98 3.91
C ALA A 64 -20.99 -8.59 4.48
N GLY A 65 -20.04 -7.77 4.96
CA GLY A 65 -18.78 -8.24 5.52
C GLY A 65 -17.79 -8.77 4.49
N CYS A 66 -17.90 -8.36 3.22
CA CYS A 66 -17.02 -8.80 2.14
C CYS A 66 -15.63 -8.15 2.22
N PHE A 67 -15.45 -7.13 3.06
CA PHE A 67 -14.17 -6.45 3.23
C PHE A 67 -13.52 -6.78 4.57
N ALA A 68 -12.26 -7.11 4.52
CA ALA A 68 -11.38 -7.23 5.69
C ALA A 68 -11.06 -5.87 6.28
N MET A 69 -10.90 -4.87 5.42
CA MET A 69 -10.66 -3.48 5.76
C MET A 69 -11.44 -2.60 4.79
N SER A 70 -12.06 -1.53 5.29
CA SER A 70 -12.71 -0.52 4.46
C SER A 70 -12.49 0.87 5.06
N TRP A 71 -12.32 1.88 4.21
CA TRP A 71 -12.17 3.28 4.62
C TRP A 71 -12.64 4.23 3.54
N TYR A 72 -12.92 5.47 3.94
CA TYR A 72 -13.27 6.57 3.05
C TYR A 72 -12.17 7.63 3.07
N SER A 73 -11.74 8.09 1.91
CA SER A 73 -10.72 9.13 1.78
C SER A 73 -10.83 9.82 0.42
N HIS A 74 -10.67 11.14 0.39
CA HIS A 74 -10.71 11.93 -0.85
C HIS A 74 -11.94 11.64 -1.72
N ASN A 75 -13.13 11.66 -1.12
CA ASN A 75 -14.41 11.37 -1.78
C ASN A 75 -14.48 10.00 -2.48
N THR A 76 -13.79 9.03 -1.94
CA THR A 76 -13.68 7.70 -2.54
C THR A 76 -13.68 6.64 -1.43
N TYR A 77 -14.43 5.57 -1.61
CA TYR A 77 -14.37 4.39 -0.75
C TYR A 77 -13.30 3.42 -1.24
N TYR A 78 -12.62 2.79 -0.30
CA TYR A 78 -11.58 1.80 -0.51
C TYR A 78 -11.87 0.56 0.32
N GLY A 79 -11.75 -0.62 -0.26
CA GLY A 79 -11.93 -1.90 0.40
C GLY A 79 -10.82 -2.89 0.07
N ILE A 80 -10.46 -3.71 1.05
CA ILE A 80 -9.62 -4.90 0.89
C ILE A 80 -10.50 -6.12 1.13
N SER A 81 -10.48 -7.07 0.21
CA SER A 81 -11.31 -8.28 0.30
C SER A 81 -11.07 -9.07 1.58
N ILE A 82 -12.13 -9.67 2.10
CA ILE A 82 -12.09 -10.61 3.23
C ILE A 82 -11.22 -11.85 2.94
N GLU A 83 -10.93 -12.13 1.66
CA GLU A 83 -10.07 -13.25 1.22
C GLU A 83 -8.68 -13.22 1.83
N ILE A 84 -8.18 -12.04 2.21
CA ILE A 84 -6.86 -11.95 2.88
C ILE A 84 -6.78 -12.82 4.13
N ASN A 85 -7.89 -13.04 4.84
CA ASN A 85 -7.92 -13.87 6.03
C ASN A 85 -7.63 -15.34 5.68
N GLN A 86 -8.17 -15.85 4.58
CA GLN A 86 -7.89 -17.20 4.09
C GLN A 86 -6.45 -17.33 3.62
N TRP A 87 -5.93 -16.34 2.89
CA TRP A 87 -4.55 -16.37 2.42
C TRP A 87 -3.56 -16.40 3.58
N LEU A 88 -3.78 -15.59 4.61
CA LEU A 88 -2.98 -15.61 5.84
C LEU A 88 -3.07 -16.97 6.55
N GLN A 89 -4.27 -17.57 6.64
CA GLN A 89 -4.46 -18.93 7.21
C GLN A 89 -3.74 -20.01 6.41
N PHE A 90 -3.66 -19.87 5.08
CA PHE A 90 -2.90 -20.78 4.21
C PHE A 90 -1.39 -20.55 4.27
N GLY A 91 -0.92 -19.63 5.11
CA GLY A 91 0.50 -19.33 5.27
C GLY A 91 1.08 -18.47 4.14
N LEU A 92 0.22 -17.79 3.37
CA LEU A 92 0.64 -16.82 2.37
C LEU A 92 0.84 -15.46 3.03
N ASP A 93 1.97 -14.82 2.80
CA ASP A 93 2.16 -13.42 3.12
C ASP A 93 1.26 -12.56 2.22
N VAL A 94 0.68 -11.53 2.78
CA VAL A 94 -0.25 -10.67 2.05
C VAL A 94 0.32 -9.25 1.99
N VAL A 95 0.38 -8.68 0.79
CA VAL A 95 0.82 -7.29 0.57
C VAL A 95 -0.37 -6.43 0.19
N VAL A 96 -0.63 -5.41 1.00
CA VAL A 96 -1.78 -4.50 0.88
C VAL A 96 -1.31 -3.09 0.59
N ASN A 97 -1.94 -2.43 -0.39
CA ASN A 97 -1.81 -0.98 -0.57
C ASN A 97 -2.73 -0.28 0.43
N GLY A 98 -2.15 0.19 1.52
CA GLY A 98 -2.85 0.72 2.67
C GLY A 98 -3.05 2.23 2.65
N SER A 99 -3.81 2.70 3.64
CA SER A 99 -3.98 4.12 3.97
C SER A 99 -3.32 4.42 5.31
N ARG A 100 -2.57 5.52 5.41
CA ARG A 100 -2.01 5.96 6.69
C ARG A 100 -3.10 6.20 7.73
N ALA A 101 -4.16 6.90 7.33
CA ALA A 101 -5.24 7.25 8.25
C ALA A 101 -5.98 6.03 8.82
N TYR A 102 -5.86 4.88 8.17
CA TYR A 102 -6.47 3.63 8.61
C TYR A 102 -5.46 2.67 9.27
N LEU A 103 -4.18 3.05 9.40
CA LEU A 103 -3.13 2.18 9.92
C LEU A 103 -3.42 1.66 11.33
N ASP A 104 -3.83 2.54 12.24
CA ASP A 104 -4.10 2.18 13.63
C ASP A 104 -5.26 1.17 13.75
N GLU A 105 -6.32 1.36 12.95
CA GLU A 105 -7.44 0.43 12.90
C GLU A 105 -7.04 -0.91 12.27
N ALA A 106 -6.21 -0.86 11.21
CA ALA A 106 -5.68 -2.07 10.59
C ALA A 106 -4.77 -2.85 11.55
N ALA A 107 -3.90 -2.17 12.30
CA ALA A 107 -3.01 -2.79 13.29
C ALA A 107 -3.76 -3.42 14.46
N LYS A 108 -4.84 -2.78 14.94
CA LYS A 108 -5.72 -3.38 15.96
C LYS A 108 -6.36 -4.68 15.45
N LYS A 109 -6.80 -4.70 14.19
CA LYS A 109 -7.47 -5.85 13.58
C LYS A 109 -6.49 -6.97 13.20
N TYR A 110 -5.27 -6.62 12.87
CA TYR A 110 -4.20 -7.54 12.45
C TYR A 110 -2.93 -7.26 13.27
N PRO A 111 -2.77 -7.85 14.47
CA PRO A 111 -1.60 -7.62 15.34
C PRO A 111 -0.25 -7.99 14.69
N GLN A 112 -0.27 -8.91 13.68
CA GLN A 112 0.90 -9.29 12.89
C GLN A 112 1.18 -8.36 11.71
N LEU A 113 0.44 -7.25 11.57
CA LEU A 113 0.62 -6.29 10.50
C LEU A 113 2.00 -5.64 10.58
N GLN A 114 2.69 -5.63 9.44
CA GLN A 114 4.00 -5.02 9.26
C GLN A 114 3.83 -3.76 8.38
N PRO A 115 3.84 -2.56 8.94
CA PRO A 115 3.73 -1.35 8.13
C PRO A 115 5.02 -1.13 7.34
N VAL A 116 4.87 -0.80 6.05
CA VAL A 116 5.97 -0.46 5.15
C VAL A 116 5.74 0.96 4.62
N LEU A 117 6.53 1.91 5.08
CA LEU A 117 6.44 3.31 4.67
C LEU A 117 7.37 3.58 3.49
N ILE A 118 6.80 3.99 2.37
CA ILE A 118 7.58 4.45 1.21
C ILE A 118 7.86 5.93 1.36
N ILE A 119 9.15 6.25 1.51
CA ILE A 119 9.67 7.60 1.66
C ILE A 119 10.28 8.05 0.33
N VAL A 120 10.15 9.33 0.01
CA VAL A 120 10.77 9.94 -1.16
C VAL A 120 11.20 11.36 -0.82
N ASN A 121 12.40 11.72 -1.23
CA ASN A 121 12.93 13.07 -1.06
C ASN A 121 11.99 14.11 -1.71
N SER A 122 11.78 15.24 -1.04
CA SER A 122 10.84 16.29 -1.45
C SER A 122 11.10 16.82 -2.87
N ASP A 123 12.38 17.00 -3.26
CA ASP A 123 12.73 17.47 -4.60
C ASP A 123 12.36 16.45 -5.69
N ILE A 124 12.55 15.16 -5.39
CA ILE A 124 12.17 14.07 -6.29
C ILE A 124 10.66 13.95 -6.38
N LEU A 125 9.96 14.07 -5.24
CA LEU A 125 8.50 14.04 -5.19
C LEU A 125 7.91 15.19 -6.01
N ARG A 126 8.45 16.41 -5.85
CA ARG A 126 8.07 17.59 -6.63
C ARG A 126 8.18 17.32 -8.12
N LYS A 127 9.36 16.89 -8.59
CA LYS A 127 9.59 16.57 -10.01
C LYS A 127 8.62 15.52 -10.54
N ARG A 128 8.30 14.51 -9.74
CA ARG A 128 7.35 13.46 -10.12
C ARG A 128 5.91 13.99 -10.24
N LEU A 129 5.50 14.89 -9.36
CA LEU A 129 4.17 15.51 -9.40
C LEU A 129 4.06 16.47 -10.60
N GLU A 130 5.06 17.32 -10.82
CA GLU A 130 5.16 18.22 -11.96
C GLU A 130 5.10 17.46 -13.30
N SER A 131 5.88 16.38 -13.43
CA SER A 131 5.93 15.57 -14.66
C SER A 131 4.61 14.88 -15.01
N ARG A 132 3.73 14.66 -14.02
CA ARG A 132 2.38 14.11 -14.24
C ARG A 132 1.41 15.12 -14.85
N GLY A 133 1.63 16.41 -14.64
CA GLY A 133 0.84 17.49 -15.20
C GLY A 133 -0.64 17.51 -14.79
N ARG A 134 -0.98 16.95 -13.62
CA ARG A 134 -2.36 16.81 -13.13
C ARG A 134 -2.69 17.78 -12.01
N GLU A 135 -1.69 18.30 -11.34
CA GLU A 135 -1.77 19.16 -10.17
C GLU A 135 -1.37 20.59 -10.51
N THR A 136 -2.02 21.55 -9.85
CA THR A 136 -1.55 22.94 -9.84
C THR A 136 -0.33 23.10 -8.93
N PRO A 137 0.46 24.19 -9.06
CA PRO A 137 1.59 24.45 -8.15
C PRO A 137 1.19 24.41 -6.68
N GLU A 138 0.05 24.97 -6.31
CA GLU A 138 -0.46 25.00 -4.94
C GLU A 138 -0.81 23.60 -4.44
N GLN A 139 -1.36 22.76 -5.31
CA GLN A 139 -1.65 21.36 -4.99
C GLN A 139 -0.37 20.55 -4.78
N ILE A 140 0.69 20.86 -5.55
CA ILE A 140 2.01 20.23 -5.38
C ILE A 140 2.58 20.58 -4.02
N GLU A 141 2.59 21.86 -3.62
CA GLU A 141 3.06 22.29 -2.29
C GLU A 141 2.29 21.58 -1.18
N SER A 142 0.96 21.59 -1.25
CA SER A 142 0.12 20.89 -0.25
C SER A 142 0.46 19.39 -0.15
N ARG A 143 0.78 18.72 -1.28
CA ARG A 143 1.18 17.31 -1.26
C ARG A 143 2.57 17.09 -0.67
N LEU A 144 3.50 18.01 -0.88
CA LEU A 144 4.83 17.97 -0.26
C LEU A 144 4.73 18.14 1.25
N GLU A 145 3.94 19.09 1.73
CA GLU A 145 3.66 19.28 3.15
C GLU A 145 3.02 18.03 3.77
N GLN A 146 2.02 17.45 3.09
CA GLN A 146 1.40 16.20 3.53
C GLN A 146 2.38 15.02 3.57
N ALA A 147 3.32 14.94 2.62
CA ALA A 147 4.35 13.91 2.62
C ALA A 147 5.30 14.07 3.79
N TYR A 148 5.78 15.29 4.02
CA TYR A 148 6.63 15.61 5.17
C TYR A 148 5.93 15.30 6.50
N PHE A 149 4.69 15.76 6.67
CA PHE A 149 3.91 15.47 7.87
C PHE A 149 3.68 13.97 8.08
N LEU A 150 3.45 13.22 7.01
CA LEU A 150 3.33 11.77 7.06
C LEU A 150 4.59 11.12 7.64
N GLU A 151 5.76 11.49 7.16
CA GLU A 151 7.03 10.92 7.62
C GLU A 151 7.30 11.21 9.10
N GLN A 152 6.88 12.39 9.59
CA GLN A 152 7.08 12.80 10.98
C GLN A 152 6.07 12.18 11.95
N THR A 153 4.88 11.83 11.50
CA THR A 153 3.77 11.44 12.37
C THR A 153 3.41 9.95 12.36
N VAL A 154 3.87 9.20 11.35
CA VAL A 154 3.66 7.75 11.34
C VAL A 154 4.58 7.10 12.35
N SER A 155 3.99 6.46 13.33
CA SER A 155 4.69 5.70 14.37
C SER A 155 4.05 4.32 14.51
N HIS A 156 4.89 3.29 14.48
CA HIS A 156 4.49 1.91 14.78
C HIS A 156 5.75 1.12 15.16
N PRO A 157 5.73 0.26 16.20
CA PRO A 157 6.93 -0.48 16.64
C PRO A 157 7.60 -1.31 15.56
N GLY A 158 6.83 -1.81 14.59
CA GLY A 158 7.33 -2.60 13.47
C GLY A 158 7.42 -1.81 12.16
N LEU A 159 7.47 -0.48 12.17
CA LEU A 159 7.54 0.32 10.94
C LEU A 159 8.84 0.08 10.19
N ILE A 160 8.73 -0.27 8.92
CA ILE A 160 9.86 -0.40 8.00
C ILE A 160 9.78 0.74 6.99
N ALA A 161 10.84 1.54 6.88
CA ALA A 161 10.96 2.59 5.89
C ALA A 161 11.74 2.10 4.67
N ILE A 162 11.24 2.38 3.47
CA ILE A 162 11.90 2.10 2.20
C ILE A 162 12.00 3.39 1.41
N GLU A 163 13.23 3.81 1.10
CA GLU A 163 13.49 5.00 0.31
C GLU A 163 13.35 4.72 -1.20
N ASN A 164 12.51 5.51 -1.87
CA ASN A 164 12.29 5.46 -3.32
C ASN A 164 12.87 6.70 -4.01
N ASN A 165 14.16 6.95 -3.79
CA ASN A 165 14.88 8.12 -4.31
C ASN A 165 15.61 7.88 -5.63
N SER A 166 15.52 6.68 -6.19
CA SER A 166 16.23 6.29 -7.41
C SER A 166 15.31 5.54 -8.39
N ILE A 167 15.86 4.65 -9.19
CA ILE A 167 15.06 3.79 -10.10
C ILE A 167 14.18 2.82 -9.29
N VAL A 168 13.00 2.54 -9.82
CA VAL A 168 11.98 1.66 -9.19
C VAL A 168 12.56 0.30 -8.76
N ALA A 169 13.51 -0.24 -9.55
CA ALA A 169 14.11 -1.53 -9.26
C ALA A 169 14.83 -1.59 -7.90
N ASN A 170 15.46 -0.48 -7.46
CA ASN A 170 16.23 -0.49 -6.20
C ASN A 170 15.30 -0.63 -4.98
N ALA A 171 14.28 0.19 -4.89
CA ALA A 171 13.30 0.10 -3.80
C ALA A 171 12.37 -1.13 -3.96
N GLY A 172 12.05 -1.52 -5.19
CA GLY A 172 11.27 -2.72 -5.46
C GLY A 172 11.96 -4.01 -5.00
N LYS A 173 13.29 -4.10 -5.18
CA LYS A 173 14.09 -5.21 -4.65
C LYS A 173 14.05 -5.26 -3.11
N GLN A 174 14.02 -4.13 -2.42
CA GLN A 174 13.90 -4.10 -0.96
C GLN A 174 12.56 -4.68 -0.50
N ILE A 175 11.45 -4.41 -1.21
CA ILE A 175 10.15 -5.04 -0.93
C ILE A 175 10.23 -6.55 -1.14
N ILE A 176 10.84 -7.02 -2.22
CA ILE A 176 11.03 -8.46 -2.49
C ILE A 176 11.87 -9.10 -1.38
N GLN A 177 12.98 -8.48 -0.99
CA GLN A 177 13.84 -8.96 0.10
C GLN A 177 13.07 -9.06 1.42
N LEU A 178 12.28 -8.04 1.75
CA LEU A 178 11.45 -8.03 2.95
C LEU A 178 10.49 -9.23 2.98
N ILE A 179 9.81 -9.52 1.86
CA ILE A 179 8.88 -10.64 1.73
C ILE A 179 9.62 -11.98 1.81
N CYS A 180 10.83 -12.09 1.21
CA CYS A 180 11.56 -13.36 1.13
C CYS A 180 12.40 -13.65 2.38
N HIS A 181 12.96 -12.66 3.06
CA HIS A 181 13.97 -12.87 4.13
C HIS A 181 13.37 -13.17 5.50
N GLN A 182 12.16 -12.75 5.82
CA GLN A 182 11.55 -13.08 7.11
C GLN A 182 11.26 -14.58 7.30
N LYS A 183 11.33 -15.37 6.23
CA LYS A 183 11.14 -16.85 6.33
C LYS A 183 12.40 -17.61 6.75
N ASN A 184 13.59 -17.02 6.57
CA ASN A 184 14.86 -17.68 6.95
C ASN A 184 15.20 -17.54 8.45
N THR A 185 14.52 -16.67 9.19
CA THR A 185 14.79 -16.43 10.61
C THR A 185 13.96 -17.33 11.55
N GLN A 186 13.04 -18.14 11.01
CA GLN A 186 12.20 -19.07 11.81
C GLN A 186 12.67 -20.54 11.78
N CYS A 187 13.83 -20.83 11.20
CA CYS A 187 14.44 -22.17 11.18
C CYS A 187 15.83 -22.18 11.84
N ALA A 188 15.97 -21.54 12.99
CA ALA A 188 17.16 -21.67 13.85
C ALA A 188 16.72 -21.97 15.29
#